data_c4fb463cff53bb9ac26465c9f47c00ac
#
_entry.id   c4fb463cff53bb9ac26465c9f47c00ac
#
_cell.length_a   1.000
_cell.length_b   1.000
_cell.length_c   1.000
_cell.angle_alpha   90.00
_cell.angle_beta   90.00
_cell.angle_gamma   90.00
#
_symmetry.space_group_name_H-M   'P 1'
#
loop_
_entity.id
_entity.type
_entity.pdbx_description
1 polymer ?
#
loop_
_entity_poly.entity_id
_entity_poly.type
_entity_poly.pdbx_seq_one_letter_code
_entity_poly.pdbx_strand_id
1 'polypeptide(L)'
;MKNLKTIKKTLFICSALSYGLVLAQEKSWTDGLKLSGSADVFYKADFSGKNNTLTSFTAPNNSFELGMFSLKLTHNTGKFTTTADIGIGNRAEQFNYNESDSKLLIKQLFIDYAATDKLTITAGSWTTHVGYELLDAADNDIYSMSYAFSYGPFFHTGLKANYLIGKFNVMAGVANPTDLKSSFGKAPDGSDYKNKFFIWQVGYAGDKLSAYLNGQQGSYNPVSSNISQFDLTAAYKFTDKFKLGVNATNVTLSDDVASGKQNWSSLVGYLKYDVTDAVALNYRAEYLDNKDNVLSLGAPVGNTVFANTVSATIKSGAFQLKPELRFESSSEDIYVDKDGNAKSNSANFLIAAVYKF
;
A
#
# COMPACT_ATOMS: atom_id res chain seq x y z
N MET A 1 20.91 29.06 14.54
CA MET A 1 22.27 28.62 14.15
C MET A 1 22.62 27.16 14.46
N LYS A 2 21.82 26.40 15.24
CA LYS A 2 22.08 24.98 15.53
C LYS A 2 21.68 24.03 14.35
N ASN A 3 20.72 24.44 13.53
CA ASN A 3 20.18 23.58 12.45
C ASN A 3 21.07 23.48 11.20
N LEU A 4 21.95 24.48 10.97
CA LEU A 4 22.84 24.46 9.80
C LEU A 4 24.00 23.45 9.91
N LYS A 5 24.41 23.12 11.15
CA LYS A 5 25.50 22.15 11.40
C LYS A 5 25.04 20.70 11.19
N THR A 6 23.76 20.42 11.44
CA THR A 6 23.17 19.08 11.25
C THR A 6 22.98 18.77 9.76
N ILE A 7 22.49 19.74 8.98
CA ILE A 7 22.33 19.59 7.51
C ILE A 7 23.68 19.36 6.82
N LYS A 8 24.74 20.08 7.26
CA LYS A 8 26.09 19.87 6.70
C LYS A 8 26.68 18.47 7.02
N LYS A 9 26.36 17.89 8.18
CA LYS A 9 26.80 16.52 8.52
C LYS A 9 26.06 15.45 7.67
N THR A 10 24.78 15.64 7.41
CA THR A 10 23.98 14.70 6.60
C THR A 10 24.42 14.74 5.12
N LEU A 11 24.68 15.93 4.57
CA LEU A 11 25.23 16.05 3.22
C LEU A 11 26.66 15.45 3.09
N PHE A 12 27.47 15.53 4.15
CA PHE A 12 28.83 14.98 4.14
C PHE A 12 28.83 13.45 4.19
N ILE A 13 27.85 12.82 4.83
CA ILE A 13 27.68 11.36 4.84
C ILE A 13 27.26 10.86 3.46
N CYS A 14 26.38 11.56 2.74
CA CYS A 14 25.99 11.21 1.37
C CYS A 14 27.16 11.39 0.37
N SER A 15 28.01 12.41 0.56
CA SER A 15 29.19 12.61 -0.31
C SER A 15 30.34 11.65 0.02
N ALA A 16 30.48 11.18 1.25
CA ALA A 16 31.47 10.17 1.63
C ALA A 16 31.14 8.78 1.08
N LEU A 17 29.86 8.46 0.93
CA LEU A 17 29.41 7.22 0.28
C LEU A 17 29.74 7.18 -1.22
N SER A 18 29.78 8.33 -1.89
CA SER A 18 30.12 8.40 -3.33
C SER A 18 31.62 8.30 -3.63
N TYR A 19 32.50 8.63 -2.69
CA TYR A 19 33.97 8.54 -2.86
C TYR A 19 34.56 7.18 -2.44
N GLY A 20 33.88 6.40 -1.61
CA GLY A 20 34.34 5.07 -1.17
C GLY A 20 34.11 3.95 -2.18
N LEU A 21 33.41 4.22 -3.29
CA LEU A 21 33.00 3.21 -4.28
C LEU A 21 34.03 2.95 -5.40
N VAL A 22 35.21 3.58 -5.40
CA VAL A 22 36.11 3.58 -6.58
C VAL A 22 37.37 2.71 -6.43
N LEU A 23 37.69 2.14 -5.27
CA LEU A 23 38.94 1.42 -5.09
C LEU A 23 38.79 0.07 -4.36
N ALA A 24 38.31 -0.97 -5.04
CA ALA A 24 38.64 -2.35 -4.70
C ALA A 24 38.34 -3.30 -5.87
N GLN A 25 39.34 -3.84 -6.47
CA GLN A 25 39.32 -4.85 -7.54
C GLN A 25 39.40 -6.26 -6.92
N GLU A 26 38.44 -6.59 -6.07
CA GLU A 26 38.01 -7.95 -5.69
C GLU A 26 36.49 -7.95 -5.85
N LYS A 27 35.87 -9.14 -6.13
CA LYS A 27 34.38 -9.23 -6.32
C LYS A 27 33.71 -8.15 -5.52
N SER A 28 33.41 -7.03 -6.20
CA SER A 28 32.96 -5.78 -5.52
C SER A 28 31.70 -6.09 -4.76
N TRP A 29 31.59 -5.68 -3.51
CA TRP A 29 30.34 -5.76 -2.74
C TRP A 29 29.18 -5.07 -3.48
N THR A 30 29.48 -4.26 -4.51
CA THR A 30 28.50 -3.66 -5.42
C THR A 30 27.99 -4.63 -6.49
N ASP A 31 28.68 -5.80 -6.68
CA ASP A 31 28.18 -6.83 -7.58
C ASP A 31 26.88 -7.40 -7.00
N GLY A 32 25.79 -7.29 -7.76
CA GLY A 32 24.45 -7.67 -7.28
C GLY A 32 23.67 -6.56 -6.59
N LEU A 33 24.25 -5.35 -6.44
CA LEU A 33 23.54 -4.19 -5.94
C LEU A 33 22.63 -3.58 -7.01
N LYS A 34 21.35 -3.39 -6.66
CA LYS A 34 20.37 -2.68 -7.49
C LYS A 34 19.81 -1.51 -6.72
N LEU A 35 19.80 -0.35 -7.34
CA LEU A 35 19.17 0.87 -6.84
C LEU A 35 18.01 1.21 -7.74
N SER A 36 16.85 1.52 -7.16
CA SER A 36 15.67 2.00 -7.86
C SER A 36 14.89 2.95 -6.95
N GLY A 37 14.00 3.72 -7.53
CA GLY A 37 13.22 4.64 -6.73
C GLY A 37 12.14 5.35 -7.54
N SER A 38 11.39 6.20 -6.85
CA SER A 38 10.39 7.06 -7.45
C SER A 38 10.22 8.34 -6.66
N ALA A 39 9.64 9.35 -7.32
CA ALA A 39 9.17 10.56 -6.67
C ALA A 39 7.81 10.92 -7.24
N ASP A 40 6.89 11.34 -6.41
CA ASP A 40 5.59 11.79 -6.85
C ASP A 40 5.11 13.05 -6.12
N VAL A 41 4.38 13.87 -6.86
CA VAL A 41 3.70 15.07 -6.37
C VAL A 41 2.31 15.11 -6.97
N PHE A 42 1.34 15.72 -6.29
CA PHE A 42 -0.01 15.83 -6.81
C PHE A 42 -0.69 17.14 -6.41
N TYR A 43 -1.73 17.46 -7.13
CA TYR A 43 -2.72 18.47 -6.78
C TYR A 43 -4.10 17.83 -6.81
N LYS A 44 -4.94 18.14 -5.82
CA LYS A 44 -6.33 17.69 -5.76
C LYS A 44 -7.26 18.85 -5.47
N ALA A 45 -8.43 18.84 -6.11
CA ALA A 45 -9.53 19.74 -5.84
C ALA A 45 -10.84 18.96 -5.69
N ASP A 46 -11.44 19.03 -4.51
CA ASP A 46 -12.79 18.57 -4.26
C ASP A 46 -13.79 19.63 -4.75
N PHE A 47 -14.81 19.23 -5.50
CA PHE A 47 -15.76 20.17 -6.11
C PHE A 47 -16.69 20.83 -5.10
N SER A 48 -16.75 20.31 -3.87
CA SER A 48 -17.41 20.99 -2.76
C SER A 48 -16.56 22.09 -2.13
N GLY A 49 -15.27 22.20 -2.47
CA GLY A 49 -14.33 23.09 -1.79
C GLY A 49 -13.94 22.65 -0.39
N LYS A 50 -14.42 21.50 0.10
CA LYS A 50 -14.10 20.88 1.38
C LYS A 50 -13.27 19.62 1.18
N ASN A 51 -12.71 19.08 2.26
CA ASN A 51 -12.06 17.79 2.18
C ASN A 51 -13.07 16.67 2.48
N ASN A 52 -13.43 15.90 1.46
CA ASN A 52 -14.31 14.75 1.53
C ASN A 52 -13.58 13.42 1.28
N THR A 53 -12.25 13.40 1.35
CA THR A 53 -11.47 12.18 1.07
C THR A 53 -11.48 11.25 2.26
N LEU A 54 -11.96 10.02 2.04
CA LEU A 54 -12.03 8.95 3.02
C LEU A 54 -11.05 7.81 2.71
N THR A 55 -10.20 7.97 1.70
CA THR A 55 -9.15 7.03 1.32
C THR A 55 -7.75 7.59 1.62
N SER A 56 -6.75 6.72 1.69
CA SER A 56 -5.39 7.06 2.09
C SER A 56 -4.65 7.94 1.07
N PHE A 57 -3.70 8.72 1.54
CA PHE A 57 -2.63 9.43 0.81
C PHE A 57 -3.03 10.68 0.04
N THR A 58 -4.31 10.93 -0.19
CA THR A 58 -4.78 12.05 -1.02
C THR A 58 -5.79 12.95 -0.29
N ALA A 59 -5.70 13.04 1.04
CA ALA A 59 -6.62 13.83 1.85
C ALA A 59 -6.60 15.34 1.61
N PRO A 60 -5.43 16.03 1.42
CA PRO A 60 -5.44 17.48 1.24
C PRO A 60 -6.27 17.95 0.05
N ASN A 61 -6.97 19.08 0.23
CA ASN A 61 -7.84 19.68 -0.78
C ASN A 61 -7.32 21.06 -1.18
N ASN A 62 -7.40 21.39 -2.48
CA ASN A 62 -6.94 22.65 -3.08
C ASN A 62 -5.48 22.97 -2.71
N SER A 63 -4.62 21.95 -2.80
CA SER A 63 -3.22 22.03 -2.38
C SER A 63 -2.32 21.22 -3.32
N PHE A 64 -1.11 21.74 -3.54
CA PHE A 64 -0.01 20.97 -4.14
C PHE A 64 0.72 20.21 -3.05
N GLU A 65 0.84 18.90 -3.21
CA GLU A 65 1.33 18.00 -2.18
C GLU A 65 2.55 17.21 -2.64
N LEU A 66 3.46 16.98 -1.69
CA LEU A 66 4.52 16.00 -1.84
C LEU A 66 3.94 14.63 -1.48
N GLY A 67 3.83 13.72 -2.47
CA GLY A 67 3.41 12.36 -2.22
C GLY A 67 4.48 11.59 -1.47
N MET A 68 5.46 11.04 -2.22
CA MET A 68 6.58 10.31 -1.64
C MET A 68 7.82 10.37 -2.54
N PHE A 69 8.99 10.55 -1.96
CA PHE A 69 10.25 10.10 -2.52
C PHE A 69 10.55 8.72 -1.96
N SER A 70 10.81 7.74 -2.83
CA SER A 70 11.10 6.35 -2.49
C SER A 70 12.47 5.96 -3.01
N LEU A 71 13.28 5.29 -2.18
CA LEU A 71 14.58 4.77 -2.56
C LEU A 71 14.71 3.33 -2.08
N LYS A 72 14.85 2.40 -3.02
CA LYS A 72 14.96 0.97 -2.80
C LYS A 72 16.33 0.47 -3.20
N LEU A 73 17.01 -0.15 -2.24
CA LEU A 73 18.28 -0.83 -2.40
C LEU A 73 18.04 -2.33 -2.24
N THR A 74 18.51 -3.12 -3.22
CA THR A 74 18.48 -4.58 -3.14
C THR A 74 19.89 -5.10 -3.43
N HIS A 75 20.39 -5.98 -2.57
CA HIS A 75 21.69 -6.61 -2.74
C HIS A 75 21.55 -8.13 -2.71
N ASN A 76 22.05 -8.79 -3.75
CA ASN A 76 22.04 -10.24 -3.87
C ASN A 76 23.44 -10.80 -3.69
N THR A 77 23.62 -11.76 -2.77
CA THR A 77 24.88 -12.47 -2.52
C THR A 77 24.60 -13.96 -2.29
N GLY A 78 24.88 -14.78 -3.30
CA GLY A 78 24.64 -16.21 -3.24
C GLY A 78 23.18 -16.56 -3.02
N LYS A 79 22.88 -17.18 -1.88
CA LYS A 79 21.49 -17.55 -1.49
C LYS A 79 20.74 -16.45 -0.73
N PHE A 80 21.37 -15.31 -0.47
CA PHE A 80 20.78 -14.23 0.31
C PHE A 80 20.50 -13.02 -0.56
N THR A 81 19.32 -12.43 -0.36
CA THR A 81 18.96 -11.13 -0.92
C THR A 81 18.49 -10.23 0.23
N THR A 82 19.10 -9.06 0.34
CA THR A 82 18.67 -8.05 1.32
C THR A 82 17.98 -6.91 0.58
N THR A 83 16.85 -6.48 1.08
CA THR A 83 16.11 -5.31 0.57
C THR A 83 15.98 -4.27 1.67
N ALA A 84 16.36 -3.03 1.37
CA ALA A 84 16.08 -1.84 2.16
C ALA A 84 15.32 -0.84 1.28
N ASP A 85 14.15 -0.41 1.70
CA ASP A 85 13.28 0.50 0.98
C ASP A 85 12.81 1.60 1.95
N ILE A 86 13.16 2.85 1.63
CA ILE A 86 12.84 4.01 2.47
C ILE A 86 11.93 4.97 1.71
N GLY A 87 11.08 5.68 2.45
CA GLY A 87 10.19 6.69 1.92
C GLY A 87 10.31 8.00 2.68
N ILE A 88 10.14 9.12 1.97
CA ILE A 88 10.10 10.48 2.55
C ILE A 88 8.87 11.19 1.99
N GLY A 89 8.01 11.72 2.83
CA GLY A 89 6.82 12.46 2.43
C GLY A 89 5.52 11.93 3.05
N ASN A 90 4.41 12.56 2.68
CA ASN A 90 3.10 12.31 3.32
C ASN A 90 2.60 10.87 3.14
N ARG A 91 2.85 10.25 1.97
CA ARG A 91 2.48 8.85 1.71
C ARG A 91 3.28 7.89 2.58
N ALA A 92 4.58 8.12 2.78
CA ALA A 92 5.42 7.30 3.65
C ALA A 92 5.02 7.45 5.13
N GLU A 93 4.66 8.65 5.57
CA GLU A 93 4.15 8.92 6.92
C GLU A 93 2.83 8.17 7.18
N GLN A 94 1.86 8.29 6.28
CA GLN A 94 0.57 7.60 6.40
C GLN A 94 0.70 6.07 6.28
N PHE A 95 1.64 5.57 5.48
CA PHE A 95 1.93 4.13 5.39
C PHE A 95 2.42 3.57 6.74
N ASN A 96 3.14 4.37 7.52
CA ASN A 96 3.69 3.97 8.81
C ASN A 96 2.94 4.62 9.99
N TYR A 97 1.64 4.80 9.88
CA TYR A 97 0.79 5.56 10.81
C TYR A 97 0.90 5.12 12.29
N ASN A 98 1.31 3.88 12.54
CA ASN A 98 1.49 3.33 13.90
C ASN A 98 2.92 3.53 14.46
N GLU A 99 3.87 4.13 13.70
CA GLU A 99 5.28 4.06 14.09
C GLU A 99 5.87 5.39 14.56
N SER A 100 5.63 6.49 13.90
CA SER A 100 6.21 7.77 14.32
C SER A 100 5.75 8.97 13.48
N ASP A 101 6.04 10.18 13.99
CA ASP A 101 5.88 11.45 13.29
C ASP A 101 6.99 11.74 12.28
N SER A 102 7.92 10.81 12.04
CA SER A 102 9.03 11.01 11.12
C SER A 102 8.59 10.82 9.67
N LYS A 103 8.98 11.75 8.80
CA LYS A 103 8.73 11.67 7.34
C LYS A 103 9.78 10.84 6.60
N LEU A 104 10.86 10.43 7.26
CA LEU A 104 11.81 9.44 6.76
C LEU A 104 11.48 8.09 7.38
N LEU A 105 10.86 7.23 6.61
CA LEU A 105 10.30 5.99 7.11
C LEU A 105 10.78 4.78 6.33
N ILE A 106 11.03 3.70 7.04
CA ILE A 106 11.35 2.41 6.45
C ILE A 106 10.04 1.81 5.92
N LYS A 107 9.95 1.67 4.60
CA LYS A 107 8.85 0.98 3.93
C LYS A 107 9.04 -0.53 4.03
N GLN A 108 10.25 -1.00 3.71
CA GLN A 108 10.63 -2.41 3.79
C GLN A 108 12.07 -2.56 4.28
N LEU A 109 12.31 -3.56 5.10
CA LEU A 109 13.65 -4.01 5.48
C LEU A 109 13.58 -5.50 5.78
N PHE A 110 14.08 -6.33 4.86
CA PHE A 110 14.02 -7.78 5.02
C PHE A 110 15.19 -8.48 4.34
N ILE A 111 15.38 -9.72 4.73
CA ILE A 111 16.36 -10.65 4.15
C ILE A 111 15.60 -11.87 3.64
N ASP A 112 15.84 -12.22 2.37
CA ASP A 112 15.41 -13.47 1.77
C ASP A 112 16.57 -14.49 1.81
N TYR A 113 16.26 -15.73 2.15
CA TYR A 113 17.12 -16.88 2.05
C TYR A 113 16.53 -17.88 1.07
N ALA A 114 17.15 -18.05 -0.10
CA ALA A 114 16.81 -19.08 -1.07
C ALA A 114 17.33 -20.44 -0.57
N ALA A 115 16.52 -21.12 0.28
CA ALA A 115 16.88 -22.42 0.83
C ALA A 115 17.06 -23.48 -0.28
N THR A 116 16.16 -23.42 -1.28
CA THR A 116 16.23 -24.17 -2.54
C THR A 116 15.79 -23.27 -3.70
N ASP A 117 15.83 -23.77 -4.94
CA ASP A 117 15.32 -23.06 -6.13
C ASP A 117 13.79 -22.80 -6.06
N LYS A 118 13.09 -23.48 -5.15
CA LYS A 118 11.61 -23.39 -4.97
C LYS A 118 11.20 -22.80 -3.63
N LEU A 119 12.08 -22.84 -2.62
CA LEU A 119 11.75 -22.40 -1.26
C LEU A 119 12.56 -21.18 -0.88
N THR A 120 11.85 -20.08 -0.61
CA THR A 120 12.43 -18.85 -0.05
C THR A 120 11.87 -18.61 1.34
N ILE A 121 12.74 -18.30 2.28
CA ILE A 121 12.40 -17.87 3.65
C ILE A 121 12.72 -16.38 3.76
N THR A 122 11.75 -15.57 4.18
CA THR A 122 11.88 -14.11 4.35
C THR A 122 11.75 -13.75 5.80
N ALA A 123 12.68 -12.94 6.33
CA ALA A 123 12.64 -12.38 7.67
C ALA A 123 12.79 -10.86 7.62
N GLY A 124 11.96 -10.12 8.35
CA GLY A 124 11.98 -8.66 8.41
C GLY A 124 10.62 -8.02 8.21
N SER A 125 10.59 -6.82 7.63
CA SER A 125 9.37 -6.06 7.32
C SER A 125 9.21 -5.89 5.81
N TRP A 126 8.04 -6.25 5.27
CA TRP A 126 7.72 -6.17 3.84
C TRP A 126 6.31 -5.62 3.62
N THR A 127 6.05 -4.98 2.46
CA THR A 127 4.70 -4.56 2.05
C THR A 127 3.76 -5.77 2.00
N THR A 128 2.50 -5.54 2.32
CA THR A 128 1.49 -6.60 2.42
C THR A 128 1.39 -7.45 1.14
N HIS A 129 0.95 -8.69 1.32
CA HIS A 129 0.53 -9.59 0.23
C HIS A 129 -0.97 -9.52 -0.04
N VAL A 130 -1.72 -8.76 0.76
CA VAL A 130 -3.17 -8.56 0.67
C VAL A 130 -3.44 -7.36 -0.22
N GLY A 131 -4.44 -7.46 -1.10
CA GLY A 131 -4.86 -6.35 -1.96
C GLY A 131 -4.20 -6.33 -3.35
N TYR A 132 -4.80 -5.56 -4.24
CA TYR A 132 -4.40 -5.43 -5.64
C TYR A 132 -3.48 -4.23 -5.91
N GLU A 133 -3.72 -3.12 -5.21
CA GLU A 133 -2.96 -1.89 -5.34
C GLU A 133 -1.65 -1.93 -4.54
N LEU A 134 -0.67 -1.14 -4.96
CA LEU A 134 0.66 -1.06 -4.36
C LEU A 134 0.89 0.31 -3.72
N LEU A 135 1.80 0.37 -2.74
CA LEU A 135 2.14 1.63 -2.07
C LEU A 135 2.71 2.67 -3.03
N ASP A 136 3.67 2.27 -3.89
CA ASP A 136 4.36 3.20 -4.78
C ASP A 136 3.45 3.62 -5.94
N ALA A 137 3.21 4.92 -6.07
CA ALA A 137 2.33 5.50 -7.09
C ALA A 137 2.78 5.17 -8.53
N ALA A 138 4.08 4.94 -8.72
CA ALA A 138 4.66 4.57 -10.02
C ALA A 138 4.22 3.18 -10.51
N ASP A 139 3.80 2.31 -9.60
CA ASP A 139 3.44 0.92 -9.88
C ASP A 139 1.92 0.68 -9.98
N ASN A 140 1.10 1.69 -9.68
CA ASN A 140 -0.34 1.66 -9.86
C ASN A 140 -0.76 2.32 -11.19
N ASP A 141 -1.83 1.83 -11.80
CA ASP A 141 -2.43 2.45 -12.99
C ASP A 141 -3.19 3.74 -12.64
N ILE A 142 -3.79 3.83 -11.45
CA ILE A 142 -4.51 4.97 -10.86
C ILE A 142 -3.72 5.48 -9.67
N TYR A 143 -3.66 6.81 -9.46
CA TYR A 143 -2.84 7.40 -8.39
C TYR A 143 -3.50 7.33 -7.01
N SER A 144 -4.80 7.63 -6.94
CA SER A 144 -5.57 7.54 -5.70
C SER A 144 -5.86 6.08 -5.34
N MET A 145 -6.01 5.80 -4.04
CA MET A 145 -6.25 4.45 -3.53
C MET A 145 -7.74 4.11 -3.45
N SER A 146 -8.03 2.81 -3.55
CA SER A 146 -9.35 2.25 -3.25
C SER A 146 -9.61 2.20 -1.75
N TYR A 147 -10.87 1.98 -1.38
CA TYR A 147 -11.26 1.65 -0.01
C TYR A 147 -10.65 0.33 0.44
N ALA A 148 -10.60 -0.69 -0.44
CA ALA A 148 -10.00 -1.98 -0.14
C ALA A 148 -8.53 -1.86 0.28
N PHE A 149 -7.75 -1.01 -0.41
CA PHE A 149 -6.36 -0.72 -0.02
C PHE A 149 -6.28 0.10 1.26
N SER A 150 -7.09 1.16 1.36
CA SER A 150 -6.99 2.16 2.45
C SER A 150 -7.32 1.60 3.83
N TYR A 151 -8.17 0.59 3.89
CA TYR A 151 -8.59 -0.08 5.13
C TYR A 151 -8.06 -1.52 5.26
N GLY A 152 -7.25 -1.96 4.30
CA GLY A 152 -6.48 -3.20 4.37
C GLY A 152 -5.14 -3.02 5.09
N PRO A 153 -4.38 -4.10 5.29
CA PRO A 153 -3.03 -4.04 5.85
C PRO A 153 -2.06 -3.35 4.87
N PHE A 154 -1.12 -2.56 5.39
CA PHE A 154 -0.07 -1.94 4.58
C PHE A 154 1.21 -2.79 4.56
N PHE A 155 1.60 -3.35 5.69
CA PHE A 155 2.82 -4.15 5.79
C PHE A 155 2.74 -5.22 6.88
N HIS A 156 3.68 -6.15 6.82
CA HIS A 156 3.87 -7.17 7.84
C HIS A 156 5.33 -7.23 8.27
N THR A 157 5.58 -7.49 9.54
CA THR A 157 6.93 -7.71 10.09
C THR A 157 6.97 -9.07 10.77
N GLY A 158 7.84 -9.96 10.31
CA GLY A 158 7.86 -11.32 10.83
C GLY A 158 8.75 -12.28 10.04
N LEU A 159 8.28 -13.52 9.94
CA LEU A 159 8.91 -14.60 9.18
C LEU A 159 7.87 -15.27 8.29
N LYS A 160 8.21 -15.48 7.02
CA LYS A 160 7.38 -16.24 6.08
C LYS A 160 8.22 -17.18 5.24
N ALA A 161 7.59 -18.25 4.75
CA ALA A 161 8.14 -19.15 3.76
C ALA A 161 7.25 -19.13 2.51
N ASN A 162 7.85 -19.05 1.34
CA ASN A 162 7.19 -19.11 0.05
C ASN A 162 7.71 -20.29 -0.76
N TYR A 163 6.82 -21.16 -1.23
CA TYR A 163 7.16 -22.34 -2.02
C TYR A 163 6.52 -22.29 -3.41
N LEU A 164 7.35 -22.46 -4.44
CA LEU A 164 6.95 -22.42 -5.85
C LEU A 164 6.69 -23.83 -6.41
N ILE A 165 5.54 -24.03 -7.06
CA ILE A 165 5.14 -25.27 -7.72
C ILE A 165 4.72 -24.94 -9.15
N GLY A 166 5.67 -24.90 -10.07
CA GLY A 166 5.43 -24.44 -11.43
C GLY A 166 4.94 -22.99 -11.47
N LYS A 167 3.72 -22.73 -11.94
CA LYS A 167 3.07 -21.41 -11.96
C LYS A 167 2.29 -21.08 -10.67
N PHE A 168 2.28 -21.97 -9.68
CA PHE A 168 1.65 -21.77 -8.39
C PHE A 168 2.68 -21.36 -7.32
N ASN A 169 2.25 -20.55 -6.38
CA ASN A 169 2.97 -20.29 -5.15
C ASN A 169 2.09 -20.55 -3.94
N VAL A 170 2.70 -21.03 -2.85
CA VAL A 170 2.07 -21.15 -1.53
C VAL A 170 2.97 -20.45 -0.53
N MET A 171 2.43 -19.51 0.22
CA MET A 171 3.13 -18.79 1.27
C MET A 171 2.40 -18.96 2.59
N ALA A 172 3.16 -19.15 3.66
CA ALA A 172 2.67 -19.10 5.04
C ALA A 172 3.70 -18.42 5.93
N GLY A 173 3.23 -17.75 6.97
CA GLY A 173 4.11 -17.02 7.87
C GLY A 173 3.44 -16.60 9.18
N VAL A 174 4.27 -16.06 10.06
CA VAL A 174 3.86 -15.46 11.33
C VAL A 174 4.44 -14.07 11.41
N ALA A 175 3.58 -13.09 11.70
CA ALA A 175 3.96 -11.69 11.77
C ALA A 175 3.54 -11.05 13.10
N ASN A 176 4.12 -9.91 13.41
CA ASN A 176 3.59 -9.01 14.42
C ASN A 176 2.14 -8.62 14.06
N PRO A 177 1.37 -8.03 14.97
CA PRO A 177 0.09 -7.45 14.60
C PRO A 177 0.23 -6.54 13.38
N THR A 178 -0.81 -6.52 12.57
CA THR A 178 -0.84 -5.79 11.29
C THR A 178 -0.39 -4.35 11.46
N ASP A 179 0.45 -3.87 10.54
CA ASP A 179 1.01 -2.51 10.49
C ASP A 179 1.83 -2.12 11.73
N LEU A 180 2.46 -3.11 12.40
CA LEU A 180 3.43 -2.89 13.46
C LEU A 180 4.79 -3.49 13.09
N LYS A 181 5.83 -2.64 13.01
CA LYS A 181 7.22 -3.11 12.84
C LYS A 181 7.74 -3.72 14.13
N SER A 182 7.25 -3.25 15.26
CA SER A 182 7.61 -3.75 16.59
C SER A 182 6.34 -4.04 17.40
N SER A 183 6.31 -5.13 18.11
CA SER A 183 5.31 -5.40 19.15
C SER A 183 5.76 -4.90 20.53
N PHE A 184 6.78 -4.04 20.57
CA PHE A 184 7.21 -3.36 21.79
C PHE A 184 6.38 -2.10 21.99
N GLY A 185 5.55 -2.08 23.01
CA GLY A 185 4.67 -0.96 23.33
C GLY A 185 3.37 -1.41 23.96
N LYS A 186 2.53 -0.44 24.24
CA LYS A 186 1.23 -0.63 24.87
C LYS A 186 0.13 -0.22 23.89
N ALA A 187 -0.92 -1.03 23.83
CA ALA A 187 -2.17 -0.61 23.22
C ALA A 187 -2.82 0.52 24.03
N PRO A 188 -3.79 1.26 23.48
CA PRO A 188 -4.49 2.32 24.19
C PRO A 188 -5.13 1.89 25.52
N ASP A 189 -5.48 0.62 25.67
CA ASP A 189 -6.01 0.01 26.91
C ASP A 189 -4.92 -0.36 27.93
N GLY A 190 -3.65 -0.12 27.63
CA GLY A 190 -2.49 -0.44 28.46
C GLY A 190 -1.98 -1.87 28.34
N SER A 191 -2.60 -2.73 27.56
CA SER A 191 -2.12 -4.09 27.28
C SER A 191 -0.92 -4.12 26.34
N ASP A 192 -0.11 -5.19 26.37
CA ASP A 192 1.03 -5.33 25.47
C ASP A 192 0.59 -5.87 24.09
N TYR A 193 1.20 -5.36 23.01
CA TYR A 193 1.08 -5.93 21.64
C TYR A 193 1.88 -7.25 21.56
N LYS A 194 1.38 -8.33 22.15
CA LYS A 194 2.09 -9.64 22.24
C LYS A 194 1.68 -10.64 21.19
N ASN A 195 0.46 -10.50 20.68
CA ASN A 195 -0.12 -11.49 19.80
C ASN A 195 0.58 -11.50 18.44
N LYS A 196 0.32 -12.54 17.67
CA LYS A 196 0.85 -12.69 16.33
C LYS A 196 -0.29 -12.94 15.36
N PHE A 197 -0.06 -12.55 14.12
CA PHE A 197 -0.91 -12.87 12.99
C PHE A 197 -0.32 -14.06 12.24
N PHE A 198 -1.15 -15.00 11.91
CA PHE A 198 -0.89 -15.99 10.88
C PHE A 198 -1.24 -15.37 9.53
N ILE A 199 -0.32 -15.45 8.58
CA ILE A 199 -0.47 -14.90 7.22
C ILE A 199 -0.27 -16.00 6.20
N TRP A 200 -1.05 -15.96 5.11
CA TRP A 200 -0.94 -16.97 4.07
C TRP A 200 -1.38 -16.45 2.70
N GLN A 201 -0.91 -17.10 1.65
CA GLN A 201 -1.30 -16.85 0.27
C GLN A 201 -1.23 -18.14 -0.53
N VAL A 202 -2.20 -18.33 -1.43
CA VAL A 202 -2.12 -19.29 -2.53
C VAL A 202 -2.27 -18.50 -3.82
N GLY A 203 -1.30 -18.63 -4.72
CA GLY A 203 -1.23 -17.84 -5.94
C GLY A 203 -1.02 -18.68 -7.19
N TYR A 204 -1.48 -18.13 -8.29
CA TYR A 204 -1.20 -18.58 -9.65
C TYR A 204 -0.70 -17.41 -10.49
N ALA A 205 0.45 -17.56 -11.15
CA ALA A 205 1.03 -16.55 -12.03
C ALA A 205 1.33 -17.18 -13.41
N GLY A 206 0.38 -17.04 -14.31
CA GLY A 206 0.48 -17.46 -15.71
C GLY A 206 0.73 -16.27 -16.64
N ASP A 207 0.76 -16.54 -17.95
CA ASP A 207 1.12 -15.52 -18.96
C ASP A 207 0.03 -14.45 -19.13
N LYS A 208 -1.25 -14.86 -19.02
CA LYS A 208 -2.41 -13.98 -19.15
C LYS A 208 -3.16 -13.78 -17.85
N LEU A 209 -3.15 -14.76 -16.95
CA LEU A 209 -3.88 -14.77 -15.71
C LEU A 209 -2.91 -14.75 -14.53
N SER A 210 -3.08 -13.82 -13.60
CA SER A 210 -2.58 -13.94 -12.24
C SER A 210 -3.76 -13.91 -11.28
N ALA A 211 -3.75 -14.77 -10.25
CA ALA A 211 -4.79 -14.80 -9.23
C ALA A 211 -4.18 -15.22 -7.90
N TYR A 212 -4.56 -14.54 -6.82
CA TYR A 212 -4.06 -14.79 -5.47
C TYR A 212 -5.21 -14.78 -4.48
N LEU A 213 -5.28 -15.83 -3.68
CA LEU A 213 -6.11 -15.88 -2.48
C LEU A 213 -5.21 -15.65 -1.28
N ASN A 214 -5.50 -14.60 -0.54
CA ASN A 214 -4.69 -14.08 0.54
C ASN A 214 -5.46 -14.16 1.86
N GLY A 215 -4.75 -14.23 2.97
CA GLY A 215 -5.38 -14.13 4.27
C GLY A 215 -4.44 -13.73 5.39
N GLN A 216 -5.06 -13.20 6.42
CA GLN A 216 -4.45 -12.98 7.72
C GLN A 216 -5.44 -13.25 8.84
N GLN A 217 -4.96 -13.83 9.94
CA GLN A 217 -5.76 -14.10 11.15
C GLN A 217 -4.93 -13.80 12.39
N GLY A 218 -5.53 -13.09 13.34
CA GLY A 218 -4.89 -12.78 14.62
C GLY A 218 -5.58 -11.67 15.37
N SER A 219 -4.98 -11.21 16.45
CA SER A 219 -5.42 -10.04 17.22
C SER A 219 -4.20 -9.23 17.67
N TYR A 220 -4.42 -7.95 17.98
CA TYR A 220 -3.33 -7.07 18.42
C TYR A 220 -2.84 -7.43 19.83
N ASN A 221 -3.76 -7.78 20.71
CA ASN A 221 -3.49 -8.12 22.11
C ASN A 221 -4.57 -9.09 22.62
N PRO A 222 -4.43 -9.65 23.84
CA PRO A 222 -5.37 -10.64 24.38
C PRO A 222 -6.80 -10.16 24.59
N VAL A 223 -7.05 -8.84 24.63
CA VAL A 223 -8.38 -8.25 24.88
C VAL A 223 -8.97 -7.55 23.65
N SER A 224 -8.21 -7.46 22.53
CA SER A 224 -8.74 -6.93 21.28
C SER A 224 -9.46 -8.00 20.46
N SER A 225 -10.40 -7.56 19.63
CA SER A 225 -11.11 -8.44 18.69
C SER A 225 -10.15 -9.27 17.85
N ASN A 226 -10.52 -10.53 17.60
CA ASN A 226 -9.86 -11.34 16.60
C ASN A 226 -10.21 -10.82 15.21
N ILE A 227 -9.21 -10.61 14.37
CA ILE A 227 -9.34 -10.20 12.99
C ILE A 227 -9.12 -11.40 12.09
N SER A 228 -10.05 -11.63 11.17
CA SER A 228 -9.91 -12.59 10.09
C SER A 228 -10.17 -11.89 8.77
N GLN A 229 -9.18 -11.88 7.88
CA GLN A 229 -9.31 -11.31 6.55
C GLN A 229 -9.07 -12.36 5.48
N PHE A 230 -9.96 -12.37 4.50
CA PHE A 230 -9.81 -13.09 3.25
C PHE A 230 -9.83 -12.09 2.10
N ASP A 231 -8.91 -12.23 1.18
CA ASP A 231 -8.74 -11.31 0.05
C ASP A 231 -8.44 -12.11 -1.22
N LEU A 232 -9.15 -11.80 -2.27
CA LEU A 232 -8.94 -12.34 -3.61
C LEU A 232 -8.50 -11.22 -4.53
N THR A 233 -7.36 -11.37 -5.15
CA THR A 233 -6.95 -10.52 -6.27
C THR A 233 -6.78 -11.35 -7.52
N ALA A 234 -7.21 -10.80 -8.66
CA ALA A 234 -6.94 -11.42 -9.95
C ALA A 234 -6.73 -10.36 -11.03
N ALA A 235 -5.92 -10.67 -12.03
CA ALA A 235 -5.75 -9.86 -13.22
C ALA A 235 -5.71 -10.75 -14.46
N TYR A 236 -6.40 -10.33 -15.51
CA TYR A 236 -6.42 -11.05 -16.78
C TYR A 236 -6.12 -10.11 -17.96
N LYS A 237 -5.15 -10.49 -18.77
CA LYS A 237 -4.78 -9.81 -20.02
C LYS A 237 -5.58 -10.43 -21.17
N PHE A 238 -6.63 -9.76 -21.58
CA PHE A 238 -7.43 -10.21 -22.75
C PHE A 238 -6.64 -10.07 -24.05
N THR A 239 -5.97 -8.92 -24.18
CA THR A 239 -5.04 -8.60 -25.27
C THR A 239 -3.81 -7.90 -24.69
N ASP A 240 -2.83 -7.60 -25.53
CA ASP A 240 -1.66 -6.80 -25.10
C ASP A 240 -2.04 -5.37 -24.66
N LYS A 241 -3.21 -4.88 -25.09
CA LYS A 241 -3.71 -3.54 -24.80
C LYS A 241 -4.79 -3.51 -23.71
N PHE A 242 -5.47 -4.62 -23.43
CA PHE A 242 -6.61 -4.64 -22.52
C PHE A 242 -6.42 -5.60 -21.36
N LYS A 243 -6.45 -5.03 -20.17
CA LYS A 243 -6.33 -5.77 -18.89
C LYS A 243 -7.53 -5.47 -18.00
N LEU A 244 -8.02 -6.50 -17.35
CA LEU A 244 -9.03 -6.44 -16.29
C LEU A 244 -8.40 -6.93 -14.99
N GLY A 245 -8.68 -6.23 -13.90
CA GLY A 245 -8.31 -6.62 -12.54
C GLY A 245 -9.52 -6.66 -11.62
N VAL A 246 -9.42 -7.44 -10.56
CA VAL A 246 -10.41 -7.49 -9.48
C VAL A 246 -9.71 -7.65 -8.14
N ASN A 247 -10.27 -6.99 -7.11
CA ASN A 247 -9.96 -7.23 -5.72
C ASN A 247 -11.27 -7.40 -4.94
N ALA A 248 -11.39 -8.48 -4.21
CA ALA A 248 -12.51 -8.73 -3.31
C ALA A 248 -11.96 -9.06 -1.93
N THR A 249 -12.28 -8.27 -0.93
CA THR A 249 -11.83 -8.45 0.45
C THR A 249 -13.00 -8.51 1.41
N ASN A 250 -12.87 -9.35 2.44
CA ASN A 250 -13.79 -9.42 3.57
C ASN A 250 -12.98 -9.48 4.86
N VAL A 251 -13.32 -8.63 5.81
CA VAL A 251 -12.72 -8.57 7.14
C VAL A 251 -13.79 -8.79 8.16
N THR A 252 -13.56 -9.76 9.04
CA THR A 252 -14.41 -10.07 10.19
C THR A 252 -13.67 -9.74 11.47
N LEU A 253 -14.28 -8.96 12.33
CA LEU A 253 -13.89 -8.73 13.71
C LEU A 253 -14.81 -9.58 14.60
N SER A 254 -14.24 -10.33 15.52
CA SER A 254 -15.00 -11.15 16.47
C SER A 254 -14.50 -10.94 17.89
N ASP A 255 -15.41 -10.54 18.78
CA ASP A 255 -15.16 -10.42 20.22
C ASP A 255 -15.76 -11.59 20.97
N ASP A 256 -14.98 -12.14 21.90
CA ASP A 256 -15.45 -13.23 22.77
C ASP A 256 -16.45 -12.74 23.85
N VAL A 257 -16.65 -11.41 24.00
CA VAL A 257 -17.25 -10.85 25.22
C VAL A 257 -18.62 -10.15 25.05
N ALA A 258 -18.98 -9.53 23.91
CA ALA A 258 -20.21 -8.73 23.89
C ALA A 258 -20.89 -8.43 22.55
N SER A 259 -20.19 -8.26 21.44
CA SER A 259 -20.76 -7.65 20.24
C SER A 259 -21.01 -8.64 19.09
N GLY A 260 -20.64 -9.89 19.23
CA GLY A 260 -20.75 -10.85 18.15
C GLY A 260 -19.70 -10.61 17.05
N LYS A 261 -20.09 -10.88 15.80
CA LYS A 261 -19.23 -10.68 14.63
C LYS A 261 -19.63 -9.40 13.91
N GLN A 262 -18.65 -8.57 13.59
CA GLN A 262 -18.81 -7.38 12.77
C GLN A 262 -17.93 -7.55 11.50
N ASN A 263 -18.45 -7.07 10.37
CA ASN A 263 -17.78 -7.25 9.08
C ASN A 263 -17.73 -5.93 8.31
N TRP A 264 -16.69 -5.80 7.50
CA TRP A 264 -16.73 -4.95 6.34
C TRP A 264 -16.20 -5.71 5.14
N SER A 265 -16.63 -5.33 3.94
CA SER A 265 -16.16 -5.95 2.72
C SER A 265 -16.05 -4.93 1.59
N SER A 266 -15.19 -5.20 0.62
CA SER A 266 -15.04 -4.37 -0.56
C SER A 266 -14.85 -5.23 -1.81
N LEU A 267 -15.49 -4.79 -2.90
CA LEU A 267 -15.30 -5.33 -4.24
C LEU A 267 -14.84 -4.21 -5.16
N VAL A 268 -13.69 -4.41 -5.80
CA VAL A 268 -13.08 -3.41 -6.70
C VAL A 268 -12.80 -4.05 -8.05
N GLY A 269 -13.27 -3.42 -9.11
CA GLY A 269 -12.98 -3.76 -10.50
C GLY A 269 -12.04 -2.72 -11.11
N TYR A 270 -11.06 -3.16 -11.89
CA TYR A 270 -10.08 -2.33 -12.57
C TYR A 270 -10.07 -2.64 -14.05
N LEU A 271 -10.15 -1.62 -14.89
CA LEU A 271 -9.98 -1.72 -16.33
C LEU A 271 -8.79 -0.85 -16.76
N LYS A 272 -7.95 -1.40 -17.62
CA LYS A 272 -6.88 -0.67 -18.29
C LYS A 272 -6.94 -0.93 -19.78
N TYR A 273 -6.84 0.15 -20.54
CA TYR A 273 -6.73 0.10 -22.01
C TYR A 273 -5.54 0.96 -22.47
N ASP A 274 -4.52 0.32 -23.02
CA ASP A 274 -3.37 0.99 -23.61
C ASP A 274 -3.75 1.50 -25.01
N VAL A 275 -4.08 2.80 -25.13
CA VAL A 275 -4.44 3.47 -26.37
C VAL A 275 -3.23 3.48 -27.30
N THR A 276 -2.08 3.88 -26.76
CA THR A 276 -0.75 3.85 -27.35
C THR A 276 0.27 3.36 -26.33
N ASP A 277 1.53 3.19 -26.71
CA ASP A 277 2.61 2.84 -25.78
C ASP A 277 2.83 3.94 -24.71
N ALA A 278 2.45 5.19 -25.01
CA ALA A 278 2.60 6.35 -24.14
C ALA A 278 1.32 6.69 -23.35
N VAL A 279 0.15 6.22 -23.76
CA VAL A 279 -1.15 6.64 -23.17
C VAL A 279 -1.99 5.42 -22.84
N ALA A 280 -2.38 5.29 -21.59
CA ALA A 280 -3.37 4.34 -21.12
C ALA A 280 -4.56 5.05 -20.49
N LEU A 281 -5.76 4.50 -20.68
CA LEU A 281 -6.99 4.86 -19.98
C LEU A 281 -7.27 3.82 -18.91
N ASN A 282 -7.64 4.29 -17.72
CA ASN A 282 -7.89 3.45 -16.57
C ASN A 282 -9.25 3.78 -15.96
N TYR A 283 -9.92 2.74 -15.47
CA TYR A 283 -11.17 2.88 -14.74
C TYR A 283 -11.18 1.95 -13.53
N ARG A 284 -11.66 2.46 -12.40
CA ARG A 284 -11.89 1.70 -11.17
C ARG A 284 -13.31 1.92 -10.69
N ALA A 285 -14.04 0.81 -10.50
CA ALA A 285 -15.31 0.79 -9.81
C ALA A 285 -15.16 0.09 -8.46
N GLU A 286 -15.71 0.67 -7.41
CA GLU A 286 -15.57 0.19 -6.04
C GLU A 286 -16.94 0.10 -5.37
N TYR A 287 -17.19 -0.98 -4.67
CA TYR A 287 -18.30 -1.11 -3.73
C TYR A 287 -17.75 -1.49 -2.36
N LEU A 288 -18.01 -0.65 -1.37
CA LEU A 288 -17.70 -0.90 0.03
C LEU A 288 -18.98 -1.17 0.81
N ASP A 289 -19.04 -2.26 1.53
CA ASP A 289 -20.05 -2.58 2.51
C ASP A 289 -19.47 -2.43 3.93
N ASN A 290 -19.98 -1.45 4.68
CA ASN A 290 -19.61 -1.15 6.05
C ASN A 290 -20.88 -1.05 6.94
N LYS A 291 -21.88 -1.89 6.67
CA LYS A 291 -23.18 -1.86 7.39
C LYS A 291 -23.06 -2.13 8.88
N ASP A 292 -22.03 -2.88 9.29
CA ASP A 292 -21.75 -3.13 10.70
C ASP A 292 -20.96 -1.98 11.37
N ASN A 293 -20.73 -0.88 10.64
CA ASN A 293 -20.02 0.32 11.13
C ASN A 293 -18.62 0.03 11.71
N VAL A 294 -17.89 -0.87 11.11
CA VAL A 294 -16.53 -1.23 11.51
C VAL A 294 -15.53 -0.12 11.18
N LEU A 295 -15.74 0.52 10.03
CA LEU A 295 -14.92 1.61 9.53
C LEU A 295 -15.54 2.95 9.90
N SER A 296 -14.75 3.84 10.51
CA SER A 296 -15.20 5.19 10.89
C SER A 296 -15.25 6.11 9.65
N LEU A 297 -16.33 6.04 8.89
CA LEU A 297 -16.53 6.80 7.65
C LEU A 297 -17.36 8.08 7.83
N GLY A 298 -17.41 8.64 9.04
CA GLY A 298 -18.10 9.92 9.30
C GLY A 298 -19.58 9.82 9.59
N ALA A 299 -20.22 8.66 9.43
CA ALA A 299 -21.60 8.44 9.88
C ALA A 299 -21.62 7.76 11.25
N PRO A 300 -22.68 8.01 12.07
CA PRO A 300 -22.87 7.33 13.36
C PRO A 300 -23.41 5.90 13.20
N VAL A 301 -23.81 5.52 12.00
CA VAL A 301 -24.38 4.22 11.63
C VAL A 301 -23.61 3.61 10.48
N GLY A 302 -23.78 2.31 10.27
CA GLY A 302 -23.16 1.61 9.15
C GLY A 302 -23.67 2.11 7.80
N ASN A 303 -22.81 2.02 6.79
CA ASN A 303 -23.06 2.57 5.46
C ASN A 303 -22.48 1.71 4.35
N THR A 304 -22.87 2.03 3.13
CA THR A 304 -22.22 1.51 1.90
C THR A 304 -21.68 2.67 1.08
N VAL A 305 -20.60 2.45 0.35
CA VAL A 305 -20.05 3.45 -0.58
C VAL A 305 -19.88 2.81 -1.95
N PHE A 306 -20.33 3.50 -2.99
CA PHE A 306 -20.02 3.21 -4.38
C PHE A 306 -19.14 4.33 -4.94
N ALA A 307 -17.95 3.96 -5.44
CA ALA A 307 -17.00 4.93 -5.97
C ALA A 307 -16.57 4.54 -7.39
N ASN A 308 -16.38 5.55 -8.23
CA ASN A 308 -15.90 5.42 -9.61
C ASN A 308 -14.73 6.36 -9.83
N THR A 309 -13.63 5.86 -10.38
CA THR A 309 -12.46 6.67 -10.75
C THR A 309 -12.13 6.44 -12.21
N VAL A 310 -12.08 7.52 -12.98
CA VAL A 310 -11.58 7.53 -14.37
C VAL A 310 -10.22 8.23 -14.35
N SER A 311 -9.22 7.63 -14.95
CA SER A 311 -7.86 8.16 -14.99
C SER A 311 -7.21 7.91 -16.35
N ALA A 312 -6.22 8.73 -16.68
CA ALA A 312 -5.27 8.43 -17.74
C ALA A 312 -3.85 8.32 -17.16
N THR A 313 -3.02 7.46 -17.75
CA THR A 313 -1.58 7.43 -17.50
C THR A 313 -0.87 7.85 -18.78
N ILE A 314 -0.20 9.01 -18.74
CA ILE A 314 0.54 9.60 -19.88
C ILE A 314 2.03 9.47 -19.56
N LYS A 315 2.77 8.70 -20.36
CA LYS A 315 4.18 8.36 -20.13
C LYS A 315 5.11 9.12 -21.07
N SER A 316 6.24 9.57 -20.55
CA SER A 316 7.37 10.11 -21.32
C SER A 316 8.67 9.65 -20.64
N GLY A 317 9.28 8.57 -21.14
CA GLY A 317 10.42 7.94 -20.48
C GLY A 317 10.08 7.47 -19.06
N ALA A 318 10.83 7.95 -18.11
CA ALA A 318 10.64 7.67 -16.67
C ALA A 318 9.49 8.47 -16.02
N PHE A 319 8.96 9.47 -16.71
CA PHE A 319 7.91 10.35 -16.20
C PHE A 319 6.51 9.82 -16.55
N GLN A 320 5.57 9.97 -15.62
CA GLN A 320 4.15 9.67 -15.80
C GLN A 320 3.31 10.84 -15.28
N LEU A 321 2.33 11.27 -16.06
CA LEU A 321 1.28 12.19 -15.62
C LEU A 321 -0.02 11.41 -15.49
N LYS A 322 -0.71 11.58 -14.35
CA LYS A 322 -1.94 10.85 -14.03
C LYS A 322 -3.06 11.79 -13.60
N PRO A 323 -3.84 12.34 -14.57
CA PRO A 323 -5.09 13.03 -14.27
C PRO A 323 -6.18 12.01 -13.88
N GLU A 324 -7.00 12.36 -12.88
CA GLU A 324 -8.10 11.53 -12.35
C GLU A 324 -9.34 12.35 -12.06
N LEU A 325 -10.50 11.74 -12.27
CA LEU A 325 -11.79 12.17 -11.77
C LEU A 325 -12.39 11.05 -10.93
N ARG A 326 -12.76 11.36 -9.70
CA ARG A 326 -13.37 10.42 -8.78
C ARG A 326 -14.75 10.91 -8.37
N PHE A 327 -15.73 10.01 -8.39
CA PHE A 327 -17.12 10.22 -8.00
C PHE A 327 -17.51 9.16 -6.98
N GLU A 328 -18.11 9.59 -5.88
CA GLU A 328 -18.53 8.71 -4.77
C GLU A 328 -19.97 8.98 -4.37
N SER A 329 -20.68 7.93 -3.98
CA SER A 329 -21.99 8.01 -3.35
C SER A 329 -22.07 7.01 -2.19
N SER A 330 -22.70 7.43 -1.10
CA SER A 330 -22.91 6.62 0.10
C SER A 330 -24.39 6.48 0.38
N SER A 331 -24.77 5.43 1.11
CA SER A 331 -26.12 5.27 1.64
C SER A 331 -26.46 6.27 2.76
N GLU A 332 -25.43 6.88 3.37
CA GLU A 332 -25.53 7.84 4.46
C GLU A 332 -24.80 9.13 4.11
N ASP A 333 -25.14 10.22 4.78
CA ASP A 333 -24.53 11.53 4.60
C ASP A 333 -23.16 11.61 5.30
N ILE A 334 -22.12 11.12 4.62
CA ILE A 334 -20.74 11.07 5.14
C ILE A 334 -19.83 12.15 4.55
N TYR A 335 -20.30 12.92 3.60
CA TYR A 335 -19.59 14.03 2.95
C TYR A 335 -20.22 15.37 3.34
N VAL A 336 -19.56 16.46 2.99
CA VAL A 336 -20.06 17.80 3.21
C VAL A 336 -20.04 18.64 1.93
N ASP A 337 -21.04 19.52 1.77
CA ASP A 337 -21.07 20.51 0.69
C ASP A 337 -20.19 21.73 1.00
N LYS A 338 -20.19 22.72 0.10
CA LYS A 338 -19.43 23.98 0.26
C LYS A 338 -19.82 24.76 1.51
N ASP A 339 -21.07 24.66 1.96
CA ASP A 339 -21.62 25.37 3.10
C ASP A 339 -21.48 24.55 4.42
N GLY A 340 -20.95 23.31 4.33
CA GLY A 340 -20.74 22.42 5.47
C GLY A 340 -21.94 21.54 5.80
N ASN A 341 -22.99 21.52 4.96
CA ASN A 341 -24.12 20.62 5.15
C ASN A 341 -23.74 19.19 4.77
N ALA A 342 -24.24 18.24 5.52
CA ALA A 342 -24.03 16.82 5.27
C ALA A 342 -24.68 16.39 3.94
N LYS A 343 -24.01 15.50 3.20
CA LYS A 343 -24.50 14.94 1.93
C LYS A 343 -23.92 13.55 1.66
N SER A 344 -24.63 12.80 0.81
CA SER A 344 -24.30 11.40 0.48
C SER A 344 -23.39 11.24 -0.74
N ASN A 345 -22.91 12.30 -1.34
CA ASN A 345 -22.04 12.20 -2.54
C ASN A 345 -20.89 13.17 -2.50
N SER A 346 -19.80 12.80 -3.19
CA SER A 346 -18.60 13.63 -3.36
C SER A 346 -18.03 13.43 -4.76
N ALA A 347 -17.35 14.46 -5.26
CA ALA A 347 -16.58 14.38 -6.49
C ALA A 347 -15.33 15.23 -6.39
N ASN A 348 -14.21 14.72 -6.94
CA ASN A 348 -12.96 15.44 -6.96
C ASN A 348 -12.18 15.19 -8.24
N PHE A 349 -11.30 16.14 -8.55
CA PHE A 349 -10.26 16.04 -9.56
C PHE A 349 -8.90 15.94 -8.88
N LEU A 350 -8.04 15.09 -9.41
CA LEU A 350 -6.64 14.95 -8.98
C LEU A 350 -5.75 14.89 -10.23
N ILE A 351 -4.57 15.49 -10.14
CA ILE A 351 -3.50 15.30 -11.14
C ILE A 351 -2.20 15.03 -10.41
N ALA A 352 -1.54 13.95 -10.78
CA ALA A 352 -0.26 13.56 -10.20
C ALA A 352 0.84 13.47 -11.24
N ALA A 353 2.03 13.95 -10.87
CA ALA A 353 3.26 13.77 -11.60
C ALA A 353 4.14 12.77 -10.87
N VAL A 354 4.54 11.69 -11.56
CA VAL A 354 5.30 10.57 -11.01
C VAL A 354 6.56 10.35 -11.84
N TYR A 355 7.70 10.22 -11.18
CA TYR A 355 8.97 9.88 -11.81
C TYR A 355 9.53 8.60 -11.22
N LYS A 356 9.95 7.64 -12.06
CA LYS A 356 10.51 6.34 -11.63
C LYS A 356 11.88 6.14 -12.25
N PHE A 357 12.87 5.69 -11.49
CA PHE A 357 14.24 5.43 -11.93
C PHE A 357 14.81 4.11 -11.37
#